data_2ae0bb77a31d5c539725d02f69f6dfe4
#
_entry.id   2ae0bb77a31d5c539725d02f69f6dfe4
#
_cell.length_a   1.000
_cell.length_b   1.000
_cell.length_c   1.000
_cell.angle_alpha   90.00
_cell.angle_beta   90.00
_cell.angle_gamma   90.00
#
_symmetry.space_group_name_H-M   'P 1'
#
loop_
_entity.id
_entity.type
_entity.pdbx_description
1 polymer ?
#
loop_
_entity_poly.entity_id
_entity_poly.type
_entity_poly.pdbx_seq_one_letter_code
_entity_poly.pdbx_strand_id
1 'polypeptide(L)'
;MHTTWILIPALDMAAPPSASNTTVPSGSASANPFAALPAIPPLDDTFGALLIGTFVGLIQYGWTTHQCYRYFRMYPEDTWLLKSLVAGVLLLETFHSVLCMHICYFYLTTNYFHPLALQSGVWSISLLGVVTGAVIFLSQLFFLRRVYLIGKKFRPLVFLCALFLLTELGLATSVTVDTFIHPTLHNSDQAWMNSAGVGIAALSDTLVTAALTFSLHRSRTGIKRTDSLIDVLIMYAINTGLVTGIANILSFCFAIAMPNNLIYAGIDIVATKFYANSLMAVLNSRRALAQSTSGLVTSSSMNMSVLPRNRGTRGTLNRGHRSSPTIDIM
;
A
#
# COMPACT_ATOMS: atom_id res chain seq x y z
N MET A 1 -14.82 45.46 5.80
CA MET A 1 -14.23 44.86 4.60
C MET A 1 -15.38 44.51 3.69
N HIS A 2 -15.44 45.18 2.55
CA HIS A 2 -16.64 45.31 1.71
C HIS A 2 -16.89 44.08 0.84
N THR A 3 -18.07 43.48 0.99
CA THR A 3 -18.60 42.42 0.10
C THR A 3 -19.41 43.10 -0.97
N THR A 4 -18.90 43.18 -2.18
CA THR A 4 -19.59 43.75 -3.35
C THR A 4 -20.44 42.66 -3.99
N TRP A 5 -21.77 42.78 -3.84
CA TRP A 5 -22.76 41.99 -4.61
C TRP A 5 -22.96 42.62 -5.99
N ILE A 6 -22.68 41.91 -7.05
CA ILE A 6 -22.98 42.34 -8.42
C ILE A 6 -24.45 42.05 -8.68
N LEU A 7 -25.24 43.13 -8.82
CA LEU A 7 -26.63 43.10 -9.24
C LEU A 7 -26.67 42.83 -10.74
N ILE A 8 -27.36 41.75 -11.16
CA ILE A 8 -27.70 41.47 -12.56
C ILE A 8 -29.00 42.23 -12.86
N PRO A 9 -29.06 43.10 -13.87
CA PRO A 9 -30.31 43.77 -14.23
C PRO A 9 -31.29 42.82 -14.90
N ALA A 10 -32.55 42.89 -14.48
CA ALA A 10 -33.66 42.16 -15.04
C ALA A 10 -33.90 42.59 -16.50
N LEU A 11 -33.94 41.61 -17.43
CA LEU A 11 -34.30 41.82 -18.81
C LEU A 11 -35.83 41.91 -18.91
N ASP A 12 -36.27 43.01 -19.49
CA ASP A 12 -37.65 43.37 -19.79
C ASP A 12 -38.29 42.33 -20.73
N MET A 13 -39.42 41.76 -20.31
CA MET A 13 -40.22 40.85 -21.13
C MET A 13 -41.17 41.65 -22.02
N ALA A 14 -40.82 41.86 -23.29
CA ALA A 14 -41.74 42.33 -24.30
C ALA A 14 -42.58 41.16 -24.85
N ALA A 15 -43.91 41.36 -24.94
CA ALA A 15 -44.87 40.38 -25.41
C ALA A 15 -44.73 40.07 -26.93
N PRO A 16 -45.01 38.83 -27.38
CA PRO A 16 -44.87 38.45 -28.78
C PRO A 16 -46.02 38.92 -29.64
N PRO A 17 -45.79 39.29 -30.93
CA PRO A 17 -46.85 39.56 -31.90
C PRO A 17 -47.44 38.25 -32.42
N SER A 18 -48.74 38.35 -32.76
CA SER A 18 -49.64 37.29 -33.17
C SER A 18 -49.27 36.56 -34.46
N ALA A 19 -49.59 35.26 -34.45
CA ALA A 19 -49.27 34.24 -35.44
C ALA A 19 -49.79 34.56 -36.86
N SER A 20 -48.93 34.42 -37.87
CA SER A 20 -49.27 34.14 -39.26
C SER A 20 -48.94 32.66 -39.56
N ASN A 21 -49.94 31.89 -39.97
CA ASN A 21 -49.85 30.52 -40.43
C ASN A 21 -48.95 30.43 -41.67
N THR A 22 -47.75 29.92 -41.49
CA THR A 22 -46.94 29.45 -42.62
C THR A 22 -46.75 27.95 -42.42
N THR A 23 -47.30 27.15 -43.31
CA THR A 23 -47.09 25.71 -43.43
C THR A 23 -45.63 25.43 -43.65
N VAL A 24 -44.93 24.86 -42.60
CA VAL A 24 -43.58 24.39 -42.69
C VAL A 24 -43.55 22.95 -43.23
N PRO A 25 -42.75 22.63 -44.26
CA PRO A 25 -42.63 21.27 -44.75
C PRO A 25 -41.98 20.41 -43.67
N SER A 26 -42.69 19.33 -43.29
CA SER A 26 -42.19 18.27 -42.43
C SER A 26 -41.02 17.53 -43.11
N GLY A 27 -39.80 17.77 -42.67
CA GLY A 27 -38.66 17.04 -43.20
C GLY A 27 -37.29 17.60 -42.85
N SER A 28 -37.03 17.84 -41.59
CA SER A 28 -35.65 17.79 -41.10
C SER A 28 -35.73 17.33 -39.64
N ALA A 29 -35.44 16.06 -39.42
CA ALA A 29 -35.08 15.59 -38.07
C ALA A 29 -33.98 16.53 -37.58
N SER A 30 -34.30 17.33 -36.58
CA SER A 30 -33.31 18.14 -35.85
C SER A 30 -32.23 17.17 -35.40
N ALA A 31 -31.15 17.11 -36.15
CA ALA A 31 -29.97 16.35 -35.74
C ALA A 31 -29.54 16.96 -34.42
N ASN A 32 -29.70 16.19 -33.38
CA ASN A 32 -29.30 16.59 -32.03
C ASN A 32 -27.81 16.92 -32.10
N PRO A 33 -27.36 18.19 -31.97
CA PRO A 33 -25.96 18.55 -32.13
C PRO A 33 -25.06 17.82 -31.11
N PHE A 34 -25.65 17.22 -30.08
CA PHE A 34 -24.97 16.37 -29.09
C PHE A 34 -24.84 14.89 -29.51
N ALA A 35 -25.53 14.45 -30.59
CA ALA A 35 -25.42 13.08 -31.10
C ALA A 35 -24.09 12.80 -31.80
N ALA A 36 -23.34 13.83 -32.17
CA ALA A 36 -22.02 13.74 -32.79
C ALA A 36 -20.86 13.77 -31.79
N LEU A 37 -21.13 13.96 -30.48
CA LEU A 37 -20.09 13.86 -29.47
C LEU A 37 -19.72 12.38 -29.26
N PRO A 38 -18.44 12.01 -29.30
CA PRO A 38 -18.03 10.66 -28.95
C PRO A 38 -18.58 10.34 -27.56
N ALA A 39 -19.17 9.14 -27.41
CA ALA A 39 -19.66 8.68 -26.11
C ALA A 39 -18.52 8.73 -25.10
N ILE A 40 -18.61 9.66 -24.17
CA ILE A 40 -17.62 9.78 -23.08
C ILE A 40 -17.81 8.53 -22.21
N PRO A 41 -16.79 7.67 -22.04
CA PRO A 41 -16.90 6.55 -21.13
C PRO A 41 -17.23 7.06 -19.71
N PRO A 42 -18.05 6.33 -18.94
CA PRO A 42 -18.43 6.75 -17.59
C PRO A 42 -17.17 7.01 -16.76
N LEU A 43 -17.05 8.22 -16.22
CA LEU A 43 -15.90 8.60 -15.40
C LEU A 43 -15.87 7.88 -14.04
N ASP A 44 -17.01 7.35 -13.61
CA ASP A 44 -17.17 6.73 -12.30
C ASP A 44 -16.27 5.50 -12.13
N ASP A 45 -16.24 4.62 -13.13
CA ASP A 45 -15.46 3.36 -13.11
C ASP A 45 -13.99 3.55 -13.53
N THR A 46 -13.60 4.75 -13.90
CA THR A 46 -12.26 5.10 -14.34
C THR A 46 -11.60 6.06 -13.35
N PHE A 47 -11.66 7.35 -13.61
CA PHE A 47 -11.02 8.37 -12.76
C PHE A 47 -11.71 8.56 -11.41
N GLY A 48 -13.00 8.22 -11.28
CA GLY A 48 -13.71 8.19 -9.99
C GLY A 48 -13.14 7.13 -9.05
N ALA A 49 -12.89 5.94 -9.55
CA ALA A 49 -12.24 4.86 -8.77
C ALA A 49 -10.81 5.26 -8.33
N LEU A 50 -10.03 5.90 -9.21
CA LEU A 50 -8.72 6.45 -8.91
C LEU A 50 -8.78 7.52 -7.81
N LEU A 51 -9.77 8.40 -7.87
CA LEU A 51 -10.00 9.46 -6.88
C LEU A 51 -10.31 8.86 -5.50
N ILE A 52 -11.22 7.89 -5.43
CA ILE A 52 -11.55 7.19 -4.17
C ILE A 52 -10.32 6.47 -3.62
N GLY A 53 -9.60 5.73 -4.48
CA GLY A 53 -8.34 5.07 -4.11
C GLY A 53 -7.30 6.06 -3.56
N THR A 54 -7.20 7.24 -4.19
CA THR A 54 -6.30 8.31 -3.73
C THR A 54 -6.71 8.85 -2.37
N PHE A 55 -8.00 9.10 -2.11
CA PHE A 55 -8.47 9.58 -0.80
C PHE A 55 -8.17 8.57 0.30
N VAL A 56 -8.50 7.30 0.10
CA VAL A 56 -8.20 6.23 1.05
C VAL A 56 -6.69 6.10 1.24
N GLY A 57 -5.93 6.18 0.14
CA GLY A 57 -4.46 6.15 0.17
C GLY A 57 -3.85 7.31 0.96
N LEU A 58 -4.39 8.53 0.84
CA LEU A 58 -3.91 9.69 1.61
C LEU A 58 -4.19 9.56 3.10
N ILE A 59 -5.31 8.99 3.51
CA ILE A 59 -5.60 8.68 4.92
C ILE A 59 -4.53 7.69 5.44
N GLN A 60 -4.24 6.64 4.69
CA GLN A 60 -3.20 5.66 5.06
C GLN A 60 -1.80 6.27 5.07
N TYR A 61 -1.48 7.17 4.13
CA TYR A 61 -0.22 7.92 4.13
C TYR A 61 -0.06 8.76 5.40
N GLY A 62 -1.12 9.43 5.86
CA GLY A 62 -1.11 10.13 7.16
C GLY A 62 -0.76 9.19 8.32
N TRP A 63 -1.33 7.98 8.30
CA TRP A 63 -1.01 6.93 9.30
C TRP A 63 0.45 6.50 9.21
N THR A 64 0.97 6.23 8.00
CA THR A 64 2.39 5.87 7.77
C THR A 64 3.32 6.97 8.28
N THR A 65 3.04 8.22 7.98
CA THR A 65 3.83 9.38 8.43
C THR A 65 3.88 9.48 9.96
N HIS A 66 2.74 9.29 10.63
CA HIS A 66 2.69 9.24 12.09
C HIS A 66 3.52 8.07 12.65
N GLN A 67 3.44 6.90 12.03
CA GLN A 67 4.23 5.73 12.44
C GLN A 67 5.74 5.96 12.23
N CYS A 68 6.15 6.62 11.15
CA CYS A 68 7.56 7.00 10.91
C CYS A 68 8.06 8.00 11.96
N TYR A 69 7.27 9.04 12.28
CA TYR A 69 7.60 9.97 13.34
C TYR A 69 7.80 9.24 14.69
N ARG A 70 6.87 8.35 15.04
CA ARG A 70 6.94 7.52 16.25
C ARG A 70 8.19 6.64 16.24
N TYR A 71 8.55 6.04 15.11
CA TYR A 71 9.76 5.21 14.96
C TYR A 71 11.02 6.01 15.29
N PHE A 72 11.24 7.15 14.63
CA PHE A 72 12.44 7.97 14.87
C PHE A 72 12.55 8.46 16.30
N ARG A 73 11.42 8.73 16.95
CA ARG A 73 11.38 9.16 18.36
C ARG A 73 11.64 8.01 19.35
N MET A 74 11.16 6.80 19.04
CA MET A 74 11.24 5.67 19.97
C MET A 74 12.50 4.82 19.80
N TYR A 75 13.15 4.86 18.65
CA TYR A 75 14.29 4.00 18.30
C TYR A 75 15.53 4.81 17.85
N PRO A 76 16.05 5.74 18.69
CA PRO A 76 17.22 6.55 18.33
C PRO A 76 18.50 5.71 18.19
N GLU A 77 18.58 4.56 18.85
CA GLU A 77 19.76 3.66 18.85
C GLU A 77 19.73 2.63 17.71
N ASP A 78 18.69 2.60 16.88
CA ASP A 78 18.62 1.65 15.76
C ASP A 78 19.72 1.91 14.73
N THR A 79 20.11 0.83 14.04
CA THR A 79 21.14 0.87 13.00
C THR A 79 20.78 1.84 11.88
N TRP A 80 21.81 2.49 11.30
CA TRP A 80 21.65 3.38 10.16
C TRP A 80 20.86 2.75 9.00
N LEU A 81 21.05 1.44 8.75
CA LEU A 81 20.34 0.71 7.71
C LEU A 81 18.81 0.68 7.92
N LEU A 82 18.33 0.51 9.14
CA LEU A 82 16.90 0.53 9.44
C LEU A 82 16.34 1.94 9.34
N LYS A 83 17.08 2.94 9.80
CA LYS A 83 16.68 4.35 9.68
C LYS A 83 16.59 4.80 8.22
N SER A 84 17.55 4.40 7.39
CA SER A 84 17.54 4.72 5.97
C SER A 84 16.40 3.99 5.23
N LEU A 85 16.08 2.76 5.61
CA LEU A 85 14.93 2.04 5.08
C LEU A 85 13.62 2.78 5.38
N VAL A 86 13.41 3.19 6.64
CA VAL A 86 12.21 3.94 7.05
C VAL A 86 12.12 5.29 6.35
N ALA A 87 13.23 6.02 6.25
CA ALA A 87 13.27 7.28 5.51
C ALA A 87 13.02 7.09 4.01
N GLY A 88 13.60 6.05 3.40
CA GLY A 88 13.40 5.70 2.00
C GLY A 88 11.96 5.34 1.69
N VAL A 89 11.33 4.52 2.52
CA VAL A 89 9.90 4.18 2.37
C VAL A 89 9.04 5.44 2.52
N LEU A 90 9.30 6.30 3.50
CA LEU A 90 8.54 7.54 3.66
C LEU A 90 8.69 8.47 2.45
N LEU A 91 9.89 8.61 1.89
CA LEU A 91 10.13 9.42 0.69
C LEU A 91 9.38 8.86 -0.52
N LEU A 92 9.45 7.55 -0.76
CA LEU A 92 8.71 6.90 -1.86
C LEU A 92 7.20 7.02 -1.67
N GLU A 93 6.69 6.85 -0.45
CA GLU A 93 5.27 7.02 -0.11
C GLU A 93 4.79 8.45 -0.33
N THR A 94 5.63 9.45 0.02
CA THR A 94 5.34 10.86 -0.25
C THR A 94 5.26 11.11 -1.74
N PHE A 95 6.26 10.63 -2.50
CA PHE A 95 6.31 10.80 -3.95
C PHE A 95 5.13 10.09 -4.64
N HIS A 96 4.80 8.85 -4.23
CA HIS A 96 3.63 8.12 -4.71
C HIS A 96 2.33 8.91 -4.47
N SER A 97 2.16 9.48 -3.28
CA SER A 97 0.97 10.28 -2.93
C SER A 97 0.87 11.55 -3.78
N VAL A 98 2.01 12.22 -4.04
CA VAL A 98 2.06 13.39 -4.94
C VAL A 98 1.69 13.01 -6.36
N LEU A 99 2.16 11.87 -6.88
CA LEU A 99 1.77 11.37 -8.21
C LEU A 99 0.27 11.12 -8.30
N CYS A 100 -0.32 10.43 -7.31
CA CYS A 100 -1.77 10.18 -7.26
C CYS A 100 -2.58 11.48 -7.26
N MET A 101 -2.20 12.47 -6.44
CA MET A 101 -2.86 13.78 -6.42
C MET A 101 -2.72 14.51 -7.75
N HIS A 102 -1.54 14.47 -8.38
CA HIS A 102 -1.31 15.09 -9.68
C HIS A 102 -2.17 14.44 -10.78
N ILE A 103 -2.29 13.10 -10.78
CA ILE A 103 -3.14 12.37 -11.72
C ILE A 103 -4.60 12.82 -11.57
N CYS A 104 -5.13 12.81 -10.34
CA CYS A 104 -6.51 13.24 -10.08
C CYS A 104 -6.73 14.70 -10.51
N TYR A 105 -5.81 15.60 -10.20
CA TYR A 105 -5.92 17.02 -10.59
C TYR A 105 -5.88 17.19 -12.10
N PHE A 106 -4.97 16.51 -12.80
CA PHE A 106 -4.81 16.61 -14.24
C PHE A 106 -6.06 16.14 -14.99
N TYR A 107 -6.59 14.97 -14.64
CA TYR A 107 -7.75 14.41 -15.37
C TYR A 107 -9.09 15.00 -14.93
N LEU A 108 -9.30 15.28 -13.65
CA LEU A 108 -10.59 15.71 -13.13
C LEU A 108 -10.77 17.23 -13.13
N THR A 109 -9.68 18.01 -13.13
CA THR A 109 -9.75 19.47 -13.05
C THR A 109 -9.24 20.11 -14.32
N THR A 110 -7.99 19.84 -14.71
CA THR A 110 -7.36 20.54 -15.86
C THR A 110 -8.00 20.15 -17.19
N ASN A 111 -8.37 18.88 -17.37
CA ASN A 111 -8.90 18.33 -18.63
C ASN A 111 -10.38 17.92 -18.55
N TYR A 112 -11.15 18.53 -17.67
CA TYR A 112 -12.55 18.17 -17.43
C TYR A 112 -13.44 18.19 -18.70
N PHE A 113 -13.23 19.17 -19.61
CA PHE A 113 -13.97 19.30 -20.88
C PHE A 113 -13.22 18.76 -22.11
N HIS A 114 -12.09 18.07 -21.93
CA HIS A 114 -11.28 17.55 -23.03
C HIS A 114 -11.26 16.02 -23.06
N PRO A 115 -12.31 15.37 -23.64
CA PRO A 115 -12.41 13.90 -23.63
C PRO A 115 -11.25 13.19 -24.34
N LEU A 116 -10.60 13.84 -25.30
CA LEU A 116 -9.43 13.29 -25.97
C LEU A 116 -8.19 13.25 -25.07
N ALA A 117 -8.07 14.18 -24.12
CA ALA A 117 -6.98 14.17 -23.15
C ALA A 117 -7.10 13.02 -22.13
N LEU A 118 -8.34 12.51 -21.90
CA LEU A 118 -8.57 11.36 -21.03
C LEU A 118 -8.03 10.04 -21.61
N GLN A 119 -7.75 10.00 -22.93
CA GLN A 119 -7.18 8.83 -23.58
C GLN A 119 -5.63 8.85 -23.60
N SER A 120 -5.02 9.97 -23.28
CA SER A 120 -3.56 10.12 -23.23
C SER A 120 -3.02 9.97 -21.82
N GLY A 121 -2.00 9.13 -21.66
CA GLY A 121 -1.29 8.97 -20.39
C GLY A 121 -0.45 10.20 -20.05
N VAL A 122 -0.58 10.71 -18.81
CA VAL A 122 0.29 11.75 -18.27
C VAL A 122 1.52 11.12 -17.62
N TRP A 123 2.65 11.82 -17.63
CA TRP A 123 3.93 11.34 -17.06
C TRP A 123 3.81 10.78 -15.64
N SER A 124 2.90 11.32 -14.84
CA SER A 124 2.68 10.88 -13.46
C SER A 124 2.03 9.49 -13.36
N ILE A 125 1.14 9.13 -14.31
CA ILE A 125 0.56 7.78 -14.37
C ILE A 125 1.63 6.76 -14.80
N SER A 126 2.52 7.17 -15.71
CA SER A 126 3.64 6.33 -16.15
C SER A 126 4.62 6.04 -15.00
N LEU A 127 4.98 7.05 -14.20
CA LEU A 127 5.86 6.86 -13.04
C LEU A 127 5.21 6.12 -11.88
N LEU A 128 3.89 6.12 -11.79
CA LEU A 128 3.17 5.49 -10.68
C LEU A 128 3.55 4.01 -10.54
N GLY A 129 3.64 3.28 -11.66
CA GLY A 129 3.96 1.85 -11.67
C GLY A 129 5.32 1.51 -11.04
N VAL A 130 6.40 2.18 -11.47
CA VAL A 130 7.73 1.92 -10.93
C VAL A 130 7.86 2.35 -9.46
N VAL A 131 7.18 3.43 -9.06
CA VAL A 131 7.20 3.89 -7.66
C VAL A 131 6.43 2.91 -6.77
N THR A 132 5.26 2.42 -7.21
CA THR A 132 4.53 1.32 -6.56
C THR A 132 5.42 0.10 -6.38
N GLY A 133 6.05 -0.38 -7.47
CA GLY A 133 6.97 -1.52 -7.42
C GLY A 133 8.14 -1.30 -6.46
N ALA A 134 8.70 -0.09 -6.39
CA ALA A 134 9.79 0.24 -5.46
C ALA A 134 9.33 0.21 -3.99
N VAL A 135 8.13 0.70 -3.66
CA VAL A 135 7.56 0.63 -2.30
C VAL A 135 7.35 -0.82 -1.88
N ILE A 136 6.74 -1.62 -2.75
CA ILE A 136 6.49 -3.06 -2.52
C ILE A 136 7.84 -3.77 -2.32
N PHE A 137 8.78 -3.58 -3.25
CA PHE A 137 10.11 -4.20 -3.19
C PHE A 137 10.85 -3.91 -1.88
N LEU A 138 10.93 -2.64 -1.46
CA LEU A 138 11.61 -2.27 -0.21
C LEU A 138 10.91 -2.86 1.02
N SER A 139 9.59 -2.86 1.05
CA SER A 139 8.80 -3.40 2.15
C SER A 139 8.97 -4.92 2.26
N GLN A 140 8.88 -5.63 1.15
CA GLN A 140 9.04 -7.08 1.08
C GLN A 140 10.49 -7.53 1.34
N LEU A 141 11.48 -6.75 0.88
CA LEU A 141 12.89 -7.02 1.14
C LEU A 141 13.21 -7.03 2.64
N PHE A 142 12.56 -6.18 3.43
CA PHE A 142 12.70 -6.21 4.89
C PHE A 142 12.20 -7.53 5.48
N PHE A 143 11.02 -8.01 5.08
CA PHE A 143 10.48 -9.28 5.54
C PHE A 143 11.35 -10.46 5.09
N LEU A 144 11.82 -10.42 3.86
CA LEU A 144 12.69 -11.45 3.30
C LEU A 144 14.05 -11.51 4.00
N ARG A 145 14.67 -10.35 4.31
CA ARG A 145 15.88 -10.26 5.13
C ARG A 145 15.68 -10.93 6.49
N ARG A 146 14.51 -10.78 7.09
CA ARG A 146 14.18 -11.40 8.35
C ARG A 146 14.19 -12.93 8.26
N VAL A 147 13.57 -13.50 7.21
CA VAL A 147 13.59 -14.95 6.94
C VAL A 147 15.03 -15.44 6.74
N TYR A 148 15.85 -14.69 6.02
CA TYR A 148 17.26 -15.01 5.77
C TYR A 148 18.09 -15.14 7.07
N LEU A 149 17.83 -14.24 8.04
CA LEU A 149 18.54 -14.21 9.32
C LEU A 149 18.11 -15.32 10.27
N ILE A 150 16.90 -15.87 10.13
CA ILE A 150 16.38 -16.95 10.99
C ILE A 150 17.22 -18.23 10.86
N GLY A 151 17.66 -18.57 9.63
CA GLY A 151 18.52 -19.75 9.50
C GLY A 151 18.92 -20.12 8.08
N LYS A 152 20.08 -20.79 7.98
CA LYS A 152 20.65 -21.23 6.68
C LYS A 152 19.71 -22.15 5.88
N LYS A 153 18.84 -22.89 6.57
CA LYS A 153 17.88 -23.83 5.95
C LYS A 153 16.83 -23.14 5.10
N PHE A 154 16.51 -21.87 5.38
CA PHE A 154 15.49 -21.12 4.66
C PHE A 154 16.04 -20.30 3.48
N ARG A 155 17.34 -20.29 3.27
CA ARG A 155 18.00 -19.53 2.20
C ARG A 155 17.47 -19.84 0.80
N PRO A 156 17.25 -21.11 0.38
CA PRO A 156 16.70 -21.38 -0.95
C PRO A 156 15.30 -20.77 -1.15
N LEU A 157 14.46 -20.78 -0.10
CA LEU A 157 13.15 -20.14 -0.12
C LEU A 157 13.28 -18.63 -0.26
N VAL A 158 14.26 -18.02 0.44
CA VAL A 158 14.55 -16.58 0.32
C VAL A 158 14.98 -16.21 -1.11
N PHE A 159 15.83 -17.04 -1.75
CA PHE A 159 16.24 -16.78 -3.13
C PHE A 159 15.06 -16.90 -4.12
N LEU A 160 14.18 -17.86 -3.91
CA LEU A 160 12.96 -18.00 -4.73
C LEU A 160 12.06 -16.76 -4.59
N CYS A 161 11.78 -16.32 -3.36
CA CYS A 161 11.00 -15.11 -3.12
C CYS A 161 11.68 -13.86 -3.70
N ALA A 162 13.00 -13.72 -3.57
CA ALA A 162 13.75 -12.61 -4.14
C ALA A 162 13.63 -12.57 -5.67
N LEU A 163 13.62 -13.73 -6.33
CA LEU A 163 13.41 -13.80 -7.78
C LEU A 163 12.03 -13.27 -8.18
N PHE A 164 10.98 -13.65 -7.47
CA PHE A 164 9.62 -13.13 -7.71
C PHE A 164 9.55 -11.61 -7.51
N LEU A 165 10.16 -11.08 -6.44
CA LEU A 165 10.21 -9.63 -6.17
C LEU A 165 10.97 -8.86 -7.27
N LEU A 166 12.07 -9.42 -7.77
CA LEU A 166 12.81 -8.82 -8.89
C LEU A 166 12.01 -8.86 -10.20
N THR A 167 11.27 -9.94 -10.44
CA THR A 167 10.40 -10.05 -11.62
C THR A 167 9.27 -9.01 -11.54
N GLU A 168 8.66 -8.83 -10.39
CA GLU A 168 7.61 -7.85 -10.13
C GLU A 168 8.12 -6.42 -10.39
N LEU A 169 9.27 -6.07 -9.84
CA LEU A 169 9.91 -4.76 -10.07
C LEU A 169 10.30 -4.57 -11.55
N GLY A 170 10.76 -5.63 -12.21
CA GLY A 170 11.07 -5.64 -13.64
C GLY A 170 9.84 -5.37 -14.50
N LEU A 171 8.72 -6.02 -14.21
CA LEU A 171 7.45 -5.77 -14.91
C LEU A 171 6.93 -4.36 -14.67
N ALA A 172 6.96 -3.86 -13.42
CA ALA A 172 6.57 -2.48 -13.11
C ALA A 172 7.43 -1.46 -13.88
N THR A 173 8.73 -1.72 -14.01
CA THR A 173 9.64 -0.88 -14.80
C THR A 173 9.33 -0.99 -16.29
N SER A 174 9.06 -2.18 -16.81
CA SER A 174 8.71 -2.41 -18.22
C SER A 174 7.42 -1.68 -18.61
N VAL A 175 6.38 -1.78 -17.77
CA VAL A 175 5.12 -1.04 -17.96
C VAL A 175 5.38 0.49 -17.95
N THR A 176 6.22 0.96 -17.04
CA THR A 176 6.59 2.39 -16.97
C THR A 176 7.24 2.84 -18.28
N VAL A 177 8.23 2.10 -18.79
CA VAL A 177 8.93 2.42 -20.03
C VAL A 177 7.98 2.40 -21.23
N ASP A 178 7.12 1.36 -21.33
CA ASP A 178 6.15 1.25 -22.42
C ASP A 178 5.13 2.41 -22.39
N THR A 179 4.64 2.81 -21.22
CA THR A 179 3.71 3.94 -21.08
C THR A 179 4.35 5.28 -21.44
N PHE A 180 5.68 5.43 -21.27
CA PHE A 180 6.39 6.62 -21.76
C PHE A 180 6.58 6.64 -23.28
N ILE A 181 6.78 5.47 -23.90
CA ILE A 181 6.94 5.34 -25.34
C ILE A 181 5.60 5.45 -26.06
N HIS A 182 4.57 4.82 -25.51
CA HIS A 182 3.22 4.76 -26.03
C HIS A 182 2.21 5.33 -25.02
N PRO A 183 2.06 6.67 -24.94
CA PRO A 183 1.22 7.31 -23.94
C PRO A 183 -0.31 7.17 -24.24
N THR A 184 -0.77 5.97 -24.57
CA THR A 184 -2.18 5.66 -24.81
C THR A 184 -2.68 4.77 -23.68
N LEU A 185 -3.71 5.19 -22.95
CA LEU A 185 -4.29 4.44 -21.82
C LEU A 185 -5.02 3.15 -22.25
N HIS A 186 -5.22 2.93 -23.55
CA HIS A 186 -6.01 1.82 -24.11
C HIS A 186 -5.18 0.92 -25.04
N ASN A 187 -4.01 0.48 -24.56
CA ASN A 187 -3.17 -0.45 -25.31
C ASN A 187 -3.36 -1.88 -24.76
N SER A 188 -3.78 -2.85 -25.63
CA SER A 188 -3.98 -4.25 -25.23
C SER A 188 -2.74 -4.85 -24.60
N ASP A 189 -1.54 -4.45 -25.08
CA ASP A 189 -0.27 -4.95 -24.58
C ASP A 189 0.03 -4.44 -23.17
N GLN A 190 -0.38 -3.22 -22.82
CA GLN A 190 -0.28 -2.69 -21.45
C GLN A 190 -1.24 -3.40 -20.49
N ALA A 191 -2.46 -3.70 -20.95
CA ALA A 191 -3.47 -4.35 -20.11
C ALA A 191 -3.02 -5.73 -19.62
N TRP A 192 -2.45 -6.57 -20.50
CA TRP A 192 -1.96 -7.88 -20.09
C TRP A 192 -0.70 -7.78 -19.21
N MET A 193 0.21 -6.83 -19.49
CA MET A 193 1.41 -6.61 -18.66
C MET A 193 1.04 -6.15 -17.25
N ASN A 194 0.07 -5.24 -17.13
CA ASN A 194 -0.47 -4.82 -15.83
C ASN A 194 -1.10 -6.00 -15.08
N SER A 195 -1.95 -6.79 -15.75
CA SER A 195 -2.58 -7.97 -15.16
C SER A 195 -1.55 -9.01 -14.72
N ALA A 196 -0.52 -9.25 -15.53
CA ALA A 196 0.58 -10.14 -15.17
C ALA A 196 1.37 -9.62 -13.97
N GLY A 197 1.64 -8.31 -13.91
CA GLY A 197 2.32 -7.65 -12.79
C GLY A 197 1.57 -7.84 -11.48
N VAL A 198 0.27 -7.53 -11.47
CA VAL A 198 -0.58 -7.70 -10.27
C VAL A 198 -0.72 -9.17 -9.86
N GLY A 199 -0.81 -10.10 -10.84
CA GLY A 199 -0.84 -11.53 -10.57
C GLY A 199 0.46 -12.05 -9.93
N ILE A 200 1.61 -11.57 -10.41
CA ILE A 200 2.92 -11.91 -9.83
C ILE A 200 3.06 -11.29 -8.43
N ALA A 201 2.57 -10.07 -8.21
CA ALA A 201 2.53 -9.44 -6.89
C ALA A 201 1.73 -10.29 -5.89
N ALA A 202 0.54 -10.76 -6.26
CA ALA A 202 -0.27 -11.64 -5.41
C ALA A 202 0.43 -12.96 -5.07
N LEU A 203 1.14 -13.57 -6.02
CA LEU A 203 1.94 -14.77 -5.80
C LEU A 203 3.15 -14.50 -4.90
N SER A 204 3.87 -13.40 -5.15
CA SER A 204 5.01 -12.94 -4.35
C SER A 204 4.62 -12.74 -2.89
N ASP A 205 3.51 -12.02 -2.63
CA ASP A 205 2.98 -11.81 -1.29
C ASP A 205 2.65 -13.11 -0.56
N THR A 206 1.96 -14.01 -1.26
CA THR A 206 1.60 -15.32 -0.69
C THR A 206 2.85 -16.11 -0.32
N LEU A 207 3.85 -16.12 -1.19
CA LEU A 207 5.11 -16.82 -0.96
C LEU A 207 5.91 -16.21 0.20
N VAL A 208 6.04 -14.87 0.26
CA VAL A 208 6.78 -14.19 1.34
C VAL A 208 6.06 -14.38 2.68
N THR A 209 4.73 -14.25 2.72
CA THR A 209 3.94 -14.46 3.92
C THR A 209 4.03 -15.92 4.41
N ALA A 210 3.91 -16.88 3.51
CA ALA A 210 4.07 -18.31 3.83
C ALA A 210 5.49 -18.61 4.32
N ALA A 211 6.52 -18.07 3.65
CA ALA A 211 7.91 -18.23 4.01
C ALA A 211 8.21 -17.68 5.42
N LEU A 212 7.71 -16.47 5.70
CA LEU A 212 7.88 -15.82 7.00
C LEU A 212 7.16 -16.61 8.10
N THR A 213 5.90 -16.97 7.88
CA THR A 213 5.09 -17.75 8.84
C THR A 213 5.73 -19.12 9.11
N PHE A 214 6.11 -19.84 8.05
CA PHE A 214 6.72 -21.18 8.17
C PHE A 214 8.08 -21.11 8.89
N SER A 215 8.94 -20.14 8.53
CA SER A 215 10.26 -20.00 9.16
C SER A 215 10.15 -19.62 10.63
N LEU A 216 9.24 -18.70 10.99
CA LEU A 216 8.98 -18.28 12.37
C LEU A 216 8.40 -19.46 13.19
N HIS A 217 7.42 -20.18 12.65
CA HIS A 217 6.83 -21.33 13.34
C HIS A 217 7.87 -22.41 13.62
N ARG A 218 8.77 -22.66 12.67
CA ARG A 218 9.81 -23.68 12.82
C ARG A 218 10.99 -23.24 13.71
N SER A 219 11.12 -21.97 14.00
CA SER A 219 12.18 -21.42 14.89
C SER A 219 11.76 -21.34 16.34
N ARG A 220 10.61 -21.91 16.72
CA ARG A 220 10.19 -22.05 18.12
C ARG A 220 11.22 -22.85 18.91
N THR A 221 11.61 -22.31 20.07
CA THR A 221 12.66 -22.87 20.93
C THR A 221 12.12 -23.67 22.11
N GLY A 222 10.78 -23.69 22.32
CA GLY A 222 10.15 -24.28 23.50
C GLY A 222 10.22 -23.38 24.75
N ILE A 223 10.90 -22.25 24.67
CA ILE A 223 10.95 -21.25 25.75
C ILE A 223 9.72 -20.35 25.62
N LYS A 224 8.82 -20.40 26.59
CA LYS A 224 7.53 -19.66 26.59
C LYS A 224 7.69 -18.17 26.22
N ARG A 225 8.75 -17.53 26.68
CA ARG A 225 9.04 -16.13 26.40
C ARG A 225 9.32 -15.87 24.93
N THR A 226 10.18 -16.65 24.32
CA THR A 226 10.57 -16.51 22.90
C THR A 226 9.42 -16.92 21.99
N ASP A 227 8.72 -18.00 22.35
CA ASP A 227 7.62 -18.53 21.56
C ASP A 227 6.41 -17.56 21.52
N SER A 228 6.12 -16.87 22.64
CA SER A 228 5.09 -15.82 22.66
C SER A 228 5.44 -14.62 21.75
N LEU A 229 6.71 -14.24 21.68
CA LEU A 229 7.17 -13.21 20.73
C LEU A 229 7.00 -13.67 19.27
N ILE A 230 7.35 -14.93 19.00
CA ILE A 230 7.21 -15.55 17.69
C ILE A 230 5.72 -15.57 17.28
N ASP A 231 4.82 -15.95 18.19
CA ASP A 231 3.37 -16.01 17.91
C ASP A 231 2.79 -14.64 17.52
N VAL A 232 3.17 -13.59 18.23
CA VAL A 232 2.74 -12.22 17.88
C VAL A 232 3.31 -11.80 16.53
N LEU A 233 4.55 -12.14 16.23
CA LEU A 233 5.17 -11.84 14.94
C LEU A 233 4.52 -12.61 13.78
N ILE A 234 4.15 -13.87 14.01
CA ILE A 234 3.38 -14.68 13.05
C ILE A 234 2.02 -14.03 12.81
N MET A 235 1.32 -13.64 13.86
CA MET A 235 0.02 -12.97 13.75
C MET A 235 0.12 -11.67 12.93
N TYR A 236 1.14 -10.84 13.17
CA TYR A 236 1.38 -9.65 12.34
C TYR A 236 1.65 -10.01 10.88
N ALA A 237 2.51 -10.99 10.62
CA ALA A 237 2.84 -11.43 9.26
C ALA A 237 1.61 -11.94 8.51
N ILE A 238 0.79 -12.77 9.16
CA ILE A 238 -0.45 -13.30 8.55
C ILE A 238 -1.44 -12.17 8.28
N ASN A 239 -1.72 -11.31 9.26
CA ASN A 239 -2.69 -10.23 9.10
C ASN A 239 -2.27 -9.26 8.00
N THR A 240 -1.00 -8.89 7.94
CA THR A 240 -0.50 -7.99 6.90
C THR A 240 -0.52 -8.64 5.52
N GLY A 241 -0.01 -9.87 5.40
CA GLY A 241 -0.01 -10.61 4.15
C GLY A 241 -1.42 -10.98 3.67
N LEU A 242 -2.38 -11.19 4.58
CA LEU A 242 -3.78 -11.43 4.22
C LEU A 242 -4.42 -10.17 3.62
N VAL A 243 -4.20 -9.00 4.24
CA VAL A 243 -4.80 -7.74 3.77
C VAL A 243 -4.23 -7.34 2.40
N THR A 244 -2.90 -7.40 2.22
CA THR A 244 -2.27 -7.11 0.93
C THR A 244 -2.65 -8.15 -0.11
N GLY A 245 -2.67 -9.43 0.24
CA GLY A 245 -3.08 -10.53 -0.64
C GLY A 245 -4.52 -10.42 -1.13
N ILE A 246 -5.47 -10.07 -0.26
CA ILE A 246 -6.87 -9.83 -0.67
C ILE A 246 -6.95 -8.63 -1.62
N ALA A 247 -6.26 -7.53 -1.32
CA ALA A 247 -6.25 -6.36 -2.18
C ALA A 247 -5.67 -6.67 -3.57
N ASN A 248 -4.56 -7.41 -3.63
CA ASN A 248 -3.93 -7.82 -4.89
C ASN A 248 -4.80 -8.80 -5.69
N ILE A 249 -5.46 -9.75 -5.04
CA ILE A 249 -6.40 -10.68 -5.72
C ILE A 249 -7.59 -9.88 -6.28
N LEU A 250 -8.15 -8.94 -5.53
CA LEU A 250 -9.23 -8.08 -6.02
C LEU A 250 -8.76 -7.24 -7.20
N SER A 251 -7.59 -6.60 -7.10
CA SER A 251 -7.01 -5.82 -8.20
C SER A 251 -6.81 -6.69 -9.44
N PHE A 252 -6.27 -7.91 -9.28
CA PHE A 252 -6.09 -8.87 -10.38
C PHE A 252 -7.41 -9.29 -11.03
N CYS A 253 -8.44 -9.59 -10.24
CA CYS A 253 -9.76 -9.93 -10.76
C CYS A 253 -10.37 -8.77 -11.58
N PHE A 254 -10.28 -7.53 -11.10
CA PHE A 254 -10.78 -6.37 -11.83
C PHE A 254 -9.94 -6.06 -13.07
N ALA A 255 -8.62 -6.24 -13.02
CA ALA A 255 -7.75 -6.04 -14.17
C ALA A 255 -8.07 -6.99 -15.34
N ILE A 256 -8.49 -8.23 -15.04
CA ILE A 256 -8.90 -9.21 -16.07
C ILE A 256 -10.36 -9.02 -16.50
N ALA A 257 -11.27 -8.82 -15.54
CA ALA A 257 -12.71 -8.74 -15.82
C ALA A 257 -13.09 -7.43 -16.52
N MET A 258 -12.39 -6.33 -16.21
CA MET A 258 -12.70 -4.99 -16.70
C MET A 258 -11.41 -4.24 -17.10
N PRO A 259 -10.71 -4.67 -18.15
CA PRO A 259 -9.41 -4.10 -18.53
C PRO A 259 -9.48 -2.64 -18.96
N ASN A 260 -10.68 -2.15 -19.33
CA ASN A 260 -10.91 -0.78 -19.76
C ASN A 260 -11.24 0.18 -18.59
N ASN A 261 -11.38 -0.35 -17.36
CA ASN A 261 -11.67 0.43 -16.16
C ASN A 261 -10.40 0.61 -15.34
N LEU A 262 -10.34 1.68 -14.52
CA LEU A 262 -9.21 1.96 -13.63
C LEU A 262 -9.48 1.54 -12.17
N ILE A 263 -10.50 0.70 -11.93
CA ILE A 263 -10.85 0.21 -10.60
C ILE A 263 -9.66 -0.55 -9.99
N TYR A 264 -9.01 -1.41 -10.78
CA TYR A 264 -7.82 -2.16 -10.34
C TYR A 264 -6.70 -1.22 -9.88
N ALA A 265 -6.49 -0.09 -10.59
CA ALA A 265 -5.47 0.88 -10.23
C ALA A 265 -5.83 1.65 -8.94
N GLY A 266 -7.11 1.95 -8.71
CA GLY A 266 -7.59 2.51 -7.45
C GLY A 266 -7.34 1.57 -6.26
N ILE A 267 -7.58 0.26 -6.43
CA ILE A 267 -7.29 -0.77 -5.43
C ILE A 267 -5.78 -0.88 -5.19
N ASP A 268 -4.98 -0.84 -6.27
CA ASP A 268 -3.52 -0.95 -6.19
C ASP A 268 -2.89 0.22 -5.44
N ILE A 269 -3.41 1.45 -5.61
CA ILE A 269 -3.00 2.61 -4.80
C ILE A 269 -3.18 2.32 -3.30
N VAL A 270 -4.33 1.75 -2.92
CA VAL A 270 -4.63 1.42 -1.51
C VAL A 270 -3.74 0.26 -1.03
N ALA A 271 -3.56 -0.77 -1.86
CA ALA A 271 -2.70 -1.92 -1.57
C ALA A 271 -1.25 -1.49 -1.29
N THR A 272 -0.70 -0.59 -2.12
CA THR A 272 0.66 -0.04 -1.94
C THR A 272 0.85 0.56 -0.56
N LYS A 273 -0.13 1.30 -0.05
CA LYS A 273 -0.07 1.88 1.31
C LYS A 273 -0.08 0.83 2.41
N PHE A 274 -0.75 -0.30 2.21
CA PHE A 274 -0.72 -1.39 3.18
C PHE A 274 0.67 -2.01 3.35
N TYR A 275 1.50 -2.08 2.30
CA TYR A 275 2.88 -2.58 2.43
C TYR A 275 3.72 -1.70 3.35
N ALA A 276 3.69 -0.38 3.15
CA ALA A 276 4.41 0.56 4.00
C ALA A 276 3.89 0.56 5.44
N ASN A 277 2.57 0.57 5.62
CA ASN A 277 1.94 0.50 6.95
C ASN A 277 2.30 -0.79 7.69
N SER A 278 2.33 -1.92 6.98
CA SER A 278 2.70 -3.23 7.53
C SER A 278 4.14 -3.24 8.04
N LEU A 279 5.07 -2.75 7.22
CA LEU A 279 6.46 -2.59 7.58
C LEU A 279 6.60 -1.74 8.85
N MET A 280 5.96 -0.57 8.87
CA MET A 280 6.03 0.35 10.00
C MET A 280 5.37 -0.21 11.26
N ALA A 281 4.27 -0.95 11.14
CA ALA A 281 3.61 -1.60 12.27
C ALA A 281 4.53 -2.63 12.93
N VAL A 282 5.20 -3.47 12.15
CA VAL A 282 6.17 -4.46 12.65
C VAL A 282 7.38 -3.79 13.31
N LEU A 283 7.92 -2.72 12.72
CA LEU A 283 9.04 -1.98 13.30
C LEU A 283 8.67 -1.32 14.64
N ASN A 284 7.48 -0.73 14.74
CA ASN A 284 7.00 -0.04 15.94
C ASN A 284 6.50 -1.00 17.03
N SER A 285 6.13 -2.24 16.72
CA SER A 285 5.65 -3.21 17.70
C SER A 285 6.75 -3.81 18.57
N ARG A 286 8.03 -3.69 18.19
CA ARG A 286 9.16 -4.31 18.87
C ARG A 286 9.25 -3.96 20.37
N ARG A 287 9.06 -2.70 20.76
CA ARG A 287 9.09 -2.28 22.17
C ARG A 287 7.91 -2.80 22.98
N ALA A 288 6.70 -2.74 22.44
CA ALA A 288 5.51 -3.27 23.10
C ALA A 288 5.67 -4.77 23.38
N LEU A 289 6.22 -5.52 22.42
CA LEU A 289 6.53 -6.93 22.56
C LEU A 289 7.58 -7.18 23.64
N ALA A 290 8.65 -6.40 23.69
CA ALA A 290 9.69 -6.52 24.71
C ALA A 290 9.14 -6.22 26.13
N GLN A 291 8.27 -5.23 26.27
CA GLN A 291 7.64 -4.86 27.54
C GLN A 291 6.63 -5.90 28.03
N SER A 292 5.78 -6.42 27.17
CA SER A 292 4.82 -7.48 27.53
C SER A 292 5.56 -8.74 28.02
N THR A 293 6.69 -9.04 27.41
CA THR A 293 7.53 -10.17 27.81
C THR A 293 8.22 -9.95 29.16
N SER A 294 8.65 -8.74 29.50
CA SER A 294 9.24 -8.44 30.82
C SER A 294 8.17 -8.47 31.92
N GLY A 295 6.96 -7.99 31.63
CA GLY A 295 5.83 -8.04 32.58
C GLY A 295 5.42 -9.47 32.98
N LEU A 296 5.44 -10.40 32.01
CA LEU A 296 5.16 -11.82 32.27
C LEU A 296 6.22 -12.47 33.17
N VAL A 297 7.49 -12.07 33.06
CA VAL A 297 8.57 -12.57 33.92
C VAL A 297 8.41 -12.08 35.35
N THR A 298 8.02 -10.82 35.54
CA THR A 298 7.83 -10.23 36.87
C THR A 298 6.64 -10.89 37.59
N SER A 299 5.53 -11.16 36.90
CA SER A 299 4.37 -11.84 37.50
C SER A 299 4.65 -13.31 37.83
N SER A 300 5.45 -14.02 37.00
CA SER A 300 5.81 -15.41 37.30
C SER A 300 6.85 -15.52 38.42
N SER A 301 7.75 -14.54 38.57
CA SER A 301 8.70 -14.49 39.69
C SER A 301 7.99 -14.12 41.02
N MET A 302 6.97 -13.29 41.02
CA MET A 302 6.12 -13.03 42.19
C MET A 302 5.35 -14.29 42.64
N ASN A 303 4.79 -15.07 41.73
CA ASN A 303 4.12 -16.33 42.10
C ASN A 303 5.07 -17.39 42.65
N MET A 304 6.33 -17.37 42.28
CA MET A 304 7.33 -18.32 42.80
C MET A 304 7.84 -17.93 44.21
N SER A 305 7.74 -16.64 44.57
CA SER A 305 8.14 -16.17 45.92
C SER A 305 7.07 -16.39 46.99
N VAL A 306 5.87 -16.82 46.63
CA VAL A 306 4.74 -17.10 47.55
C VAL A 306 4.66 -18.57 47.96
N LEU A 307 5.48 -19.45 47.41
CA LEU A 307 5.60 -20.82 47.91
C LEU A 307 6.29 -20.81 49.28
N PRO A 308 5.73 -21.40 50.36
CA PRO A 308 6.28 -21.41 51.67
C PRO A 308 7.63 -22.15 51.64
N ARG A 309 8.68 -21.42 51.95
CA ARG A 309 10.04 -21.93 52.06
C ARG A 309 10.11 -22.93 53.20
N ASN A 310 10.01 -24.21 52.88
CA ASN A 310 10.25 -25.28 53.85
C ASN A 310 11.72 -25.18 54.33
N ARG A 311 11.91 -24.81 55.60
CA ARG A 311 13.18 -24.68 56.28
C ARG A 311 13.74 -26.09 56.51
N GLY A 312 14.68 -26.51 55.69
CA GLY A 312 15.42 -27.74 55.90
C GLY A 312 16.84 -27.65 55.32
N THR A 313 17.81 -27.60 56.24
CA THR A 313 19.21 -27.97 56.10
C THR A 313 20.19 -27.09 55.34
N ARG A 314 21.19 -26.63 56.10
CA ARG A 314 22.46 -26.00 55.75
C ARG A 314 23.23 -26.76 54.68
N GLY A 315 23.72 -26.02 53.69
CA GLY A 315 24.76 -26.45 52.77
C GLY A 315 25.42 -25.21 52.15
N THR A 316 26.61 -24.87 52.67
CA THR A 316 27.53 -23.89 52.10
C THR A 316 27.94 -24.33 50.71
N LEU A 317 27.87 -23.48 49.69
CA LEU A 317 28.85 -23.47 48.59
C LEU A 317 28.65 -22.32 47.61
N ASN A 318 29.66 -21.51 47.54
CA ASN A 318 30.39 -20.93 46.41
C ASN A 318 29.68 -19.99 45.41
N ARG A 319 30.09 -18.72 45.47
CA ARG A 319 29.89 -17.65 44.50
C ARG A 319 30.57 -17.98 43.18
N GLY A 320 29.81 -18.20 42.14
CA GLY A 320 30.26 -18.17 40.75
C GLY A 320 29.60 -17.00 39.99
N HIS A 321 30.40 -16.03 39.68
CA HIS A 321 30.06 -14.89 38.85
C HIS A 321 29.73 -15.39 37.44
N ARG A 322 28.49 -15.22 36.96
CA ARG A 322 28.13 -15.52 35.58
C ARG A 322 27.55 -14.26 34.94
N SER A 323 28.34 -13.67 34.07
CA SER A 323 27.97 -12.63 33.13
C SER A 323 26.84 -13.10 32.20
N SER A 324 25.80 -12.29 32.10
CA SER A 324 24.71 -12.50 31.17
C SER A 324 25.15 -12.23 29.73
N PRO A 325 24.83 -13.07 28.76
CA PRO A 325 25.05 -12.75 27.35
C PRO A 325 23.97 -11.76 26.86
N THR A 326 24.42 -10.65 26.34
CA THR A 326 23.62 -9.68 25.58
C THR A 326 23.22 -10.36 24.28
N ILE A 327 21.94 -10.60 24.08
CA ILE A 327 21.40 -11.09 22.79
C ILE A 327 21.05 -9.87 21.96
N ASP A 328 21.86 -9.58 20.95
CA ASP A 328 21.51 -8.64 19.87
C ASP A 328 20.39 -9.25 19.04
N ILE A 329 19.17 -8.77 19.23
CA ILE A 329 18.02 -9.06 18.39
C ILE A 329 17.94 -7.94 17.35
N MET A 330 18.55 -8.15 16.18
CA MET A 330 18.27 -7.42 14.95
C MET A 330 17.07 -8.02 14.19
#